data_f680593ffc490dbd983e4e6f1eeffbef
#
_entry.id   f680593ffc490dbd983e4e6f1eeffbef
#
_cell.length_a   1.000
_cell.length_b   1.000
_cell.length_c   1.000
_cell.angle_alpha   90.00
_cell.angle_beta   90.00
_cell.angle_gamma   90.00
#
_symmetry.space_group_name_H-M   'P 1'
#
loop_
_entity.id
_entity.type
_entity.pdbx_description
1 polymer ?
#
loop_
_entity_poly.entity_id
_entity_poly.type
_entity_poly.pdbx_seq_one_letter_code
_entity_poly.pdbx_strand_id
1 'polypeptide(L)'
;MKRRNVYLKLTRHNGRAGTHGTYNPKHNDRSFNLANSEHIDPERAKGNIYWDCFHGFRSALAPPDPDGLAATFSDVERQFYESRYTAFIEGQNGRNAKIRHTERNRSILDLLSSRKTCPEESIYQLGTLDEHASAEALLNIVTEFIEKFKVKYGEHVHVLDWALHLDESTPHIHERHVFDCENKYGEVAPQQEKALEALGFELPDPDKPLSRRNNRKITFDAACRKMLFEIAKRHGLDLEEEAEYGNRKYLSLIHI
;
A
#
# COMPACT_ATOMS: atom_id res chain seq x y z
N MET A 1 0.82 -43.37 -0.06
CA MET A 1 0.68 -42.13 -0.87
C MET A 1 1.55 -41.05 -0.22
N LYS A 2 2.64 -40.63 -0.87
CA LYS A 2 3.42 -39.46 -0.42
C LYS A 2 2.56 -38.24 -0.64
N ARG A 3 2.18 -37.52 0.46
CA ARG A 3 1.61 -36.19 0.35
C ARG A 3 2.65 -35.32 -0.39
N ARG A 4 2.30 -34.79 -1.55
CA ARG A 4 3.08 -33.71 -2.15
C ARG A 4 3.07 -32.56 -1.14
N ASN A 5 4.22 -32.15 -0.65
CA ASN A 5 4.32 -30.89 0.06
C ASN A 5 3.92 -29.80 -0.96
N VAL A 6 2.79 -29.20 -0.77
CA VAL A 6 2.34 -28.08 -1.60
C VAL A 6 2.85 -26.84 -0.90
N TYR A 7 3.80 -26.16 -1.56
CA TYR A 7 4.31 -24.88 -1.09
C TYR A 7 3.40 -23.76 -1.58
N LEU A 8 2.93 -22.93 -0.66
CA LEU A 8 2.12 -21.79 -1.01
C LEU A 8 2.99 -20.68 -1.64
N LYS A 9 2.43 -19.99 -2.61
CA LYS A 9 3.07 -18.85 -3.26
C LYS A 9 2.88 -17.57 -2.42
N LEU A 10 3.98 -16.93 -2.03
CA LEU A 10 3.93 -15.62 -1.39
C LEU A 10 3.92 -14.52 -2.45
N THR A 11 2.85 -13.76 -2.49
CA THR A 11 2.67 -12.64 -3.40
C THR A 11 2.66 -11.33 -2.63
N ARG A 12 3.51 -10.38 -3.05
CA ARG A 12 3.47 -8.98 -2.65
C ARG A 12 3.64 -8.12 -3.90
N HIS A 13 2.58 -7.46 -4.30
CA HIS A 13 2.58 -6.56 -5.46
C HIS A 13 2.47 -5.13 -5.00
N ASN A 14 3.25 -4.24 -5.61
CA ASN A 14 3.21 -2.82 -5.29
C ASN A 14 2.85 -2.02 -6.54
N GLY A 15 2.11 -0.94 -6.32
CA GLY A 15 1.80 -0.01 -7.38
C GLY A 15 1.29 1.33 -6.87
N ARG A 16 1.20 2.29 -7.77
CA ARG A 16 0.64 3.60 -7.49
C ARG A 16 -0.49 3.89 -8.44
N ALA A 17 -1.46 4.67 -7.98
CA ALA A 17 -2.56 5.13 -8.81
C ALA A 17 -2.04 5.66 -10.16
N GLY A 18 -2.53 5.08 -11.24
CA GLY A 18 -2.33 5.56 -12.59
C GLY A 18 -3.59 6.23 -13.10
N THR A 19 -3.55 6.72 -14.31
CA THR A 19 -4.73 7.26 -15.02
C THR A 19 -5.86 6.23 -15.20
N HIS A 20 -5.61 4.96 -14.91
CA HIS A 20 -6.54 3.84 -15.08
C HIS A 20 -6.70 2.98 -13.83
N GLY A 21 -6.73 3.57 -12.65
CA GLY A 21 -7.49 3.14 -11.50
C GLY A 21 -7.28 1.77 -10.86
N THR A 22 -6.15 1.08 -11.05
CA THR A 22 -5.93 -0.24 -10.46
C THR A 22 -5.64 -0.18 -8.94
N TYR A 23 -5.06 0.91 -8.47
CA TYR A 23 -4.73 1.13 -7.05
C TYR A 23 -5.57 2.31 -6.54
N ASN A 24 -6.75 2.00 -5.99
CA ASN A 24 -7.75 3.01 -5.67
C ASN A 24 -8.28 2.79 -4.24
N PRO A 25 -8.16 3.77 -3.34
CA PRO A 25 -8.69 3.66 -1.98
C PRO A 25 -10.19 3.33 -1.94
N LYS A 26 -10.97 3.79 -2.93
CA LYS A 26 -12.40 3.45 -3.03
C LYS A 26 -12.65 1.97 -3.33
N HIS A 27 -11.76 1.30 -4.07
CA HIS A 27 -11.82 -0.15 -4.24
C HIS A 27 -11.53 -0.85 -2.91
N ASN A 28 -10.53 -0.37 -2.17
CA ASN A 28 -10.10 -1.01 -0.95
C ASN A 28 -11.15 -0.93 0.15
N ASP A 29 -11.82 0.20 0.31
CA ASP A 29 -12.86 0.38 1.33
C ASP A 29 -14.29 0.09 0.84
N ARG A 30 -14.43 -0.38 -0.42
CA ARG A 30 -15.74 -0.66 -1.03
C ARG A 30 -16.69 0.57 -1.07
N SER A 31 -16.14 1.80 -1.07
CA SER A 31 -16.94 3.03 -1.13
C SER A 31 -17.47 3.34 -2.54
N PHE A 32 -18.05 2.32 -3.19
CA PHE A 32 -18.72 2.39 -4.49
C PHE A 32 -19.91 1.43 -4.54
N ASN A 33 -20.73 1.52 -5.58
CA ASN A 33 -21.89 0.63 -5.73
C ASN A 33 -21.44 -0.79 -6.12
N LEU A 34 -21.46 -1.73 -5.18
CA LEU A 34 -21.07 -3.12 -5.36
C LEU A 34 -21.94 -3.88 -6.38
N ALA A 35 -23.20 -3.46 -6.57
CA ALA A 35 -24.10 -4.11 -7.52
C ALA A 35 -23.63 -4.04 -8.99
N ASN A 36 -22.67 -3.16 -9.28
CA ASN A 36 -22.06 -3.02 -10.61
C ASN A 36 -20.77 -3.84 -10.78
N SER A 37 -20.39 -4.65 -9.80
CA SER A 37 -19.14 -5.42 -9.80
C SER A 37 -19.41 -6.90 -9.89
N GLU A 38 -19.13 -7.50 -11.05
CA GLU A 38 -19.35 -8.94 -11.30
C GLU A 38 -18.45 -9.86 -10.45
N HIS A 39 -17.35 -9.32 -9.88
CA HIS A 39 -16.33 -10.10 -9.19
C HIS A 39 -16.37 -9.99 -7.66
N ILE A 40 -17.27 -9.17 -7.14
CA ILE A 40 -17.43 -8.92 -5.71
C ILE A 40 -18.75 -9.52 -5.24
N ASP A 41 -18.70 -10.39 -4.24
CA ASP A 41 -19.88 -10.93 -3.59
C ASP A 41 -20.32 -9.97 -2.46
N PRO A 42 -21.48 -9.29 -2.60
CA PRO A 42 -21.94 -8.31 -1.61
C PRO A 42 -22.23 -8.92 -0.23
N GLU A 43 -22.61 -10.19 -0.16
CA GLU A 43 -22.85 -10.87 1.12
C GLU A 43 -21.54 -11.19 1.83
N ARG A 44 -20.53 -11.63 1.09
CA ARG A 44 -19.19 -11.88 1.61
C ARG A 44 -18.48 -10.58 1.99
N ALA A 45 -18.78 -9.47 1.32
CA ALA A 45 -18.20 -8.15 1.62
C ALA A 45 -18.47 -7.68 3.06
N LYS A 46 -19.56 -8.17 3.68
CA LYS A 46 -19.85 -7.92 5.11
C LYS A 46 -18.81 -8.50 6.06
N GLY A 47 -18.03 -9.47 5.61
CA GLY A 47 -16.92 -10.08 6.35
C GLY A 47 -15.58 -9.39 6.16
N ASN A 48 -15.46 -8.41 5.27
CA ASN A 48 -14.23 -7.67 5.05
C ASN A 48 -13.79 -6.94 6.32
N ILE A 49 -12.48 -6.81 6.50
CA ILE A 49 -11.90 -6.13 7.67
C ILE A 49 -11.14 -4.91 7.17
N TYR A 50 -11.33 -3.79 7.85
CA TYR A 50 -10.74 -2.51 7.51
C TYR A 50 -9.97 -1.94 8.69
N TRP A 51 -8.88 -1.24 8.39
CA TRP A 51 -8.06 -0.52 9.37
C TRP A 51 -7.55 0.77 8.75
N ASP A 52 -7.47 1.84 9.55
CA ASP A 52 -6.78 3.06 9.16
C ASP A 52 -5.99 3.68 10.32
N CYS A 53 -5.09 4.60 9.98
CA CYS A 53 -4.14 5.19 10.92
C CYS A 53 -4.77 6.13 11.96
N PHE A 54 -6.00 6.58 11.78
CA PHE A 54 -6.69 7.46 12.72
C PHE A 54 -7.64 6.72 13.64
N HIS A 55 -8.33 5.69 13.14
CA HIS A 55 -9.42 5.02 13.84
C HIS A 55 -9.09 3.57 14.26
N GLY A 56 -7.99 3.00 13.72
CA GLY A 56 -7.66 1.60 13.95
C GLY A 56 -8.60 0.65 13.18
N PHE A 57 -8.93 -0.49 13.77
CA PHE A 57 -9.85 -1.46 13.18
C PHE A 57 -11.28 -0.91 13.12
N ARG A 58 -11.90 -1.11 11.97
CA ARG A 58 -13.32 -0.83 11.76
C ARG A 58 -14.05 -2.11 11.36
N SER A 59 -15.23 -2.32 11.88
CA SER A 59 -16.22 -3.23 11.28
C SER A 59 -16.59 -2.70 9.90
N ALA A 60 -17.07 -3.60 9.01
CA ALA A 60 -17.43 -3.27 7.63
C ALA A 60 -17.91 -1.84 7.50
N LEU A 61 -17.30 -1.06 6.61
CA LEU A 61 -17.64 0.34 6.45
C LEU A 61 -19.16 0.45 6.35
N ALA A 62 -19.77 0.97 7.40
CA ALA A 62 -21.13 1.42 7.27
C ALA A 62 -21.16 2.34 6.05
N PRO A 63 -22.17 2.26 5.18
CA PRO A 63 -22.35 3.25 4.15
C PRO A 63 -22.17 4.63 4.79
N PRO A 64 -21.55 5.61 4.11
CA PRO A 64 -21.19 6.88 4.71
C PRO A 64 -22.37 7.35 5.55
N ASP A 65 -22.12 7.44 6.87
CA ASP A 65 -23.10 7.91 7.82
C ASP A 65 -23.63 9.25 7.27
N PRO A 66 -24.94 9.45 7.15
CA PRO A 66 -25.49 10.74 6.77
C PRO A 66 -24.94 11.90 7.59
N ASP A 67 -24.47 11.63 8.80
CA ASP A 67 -23.84 12.59 9.71
C ASP A 67 -22.32 12.77 9.47
N GLY A 68 -21.72 12.12 8.46
CA GLY A 68 -20.34 12.31 8.03
C GLY A 68 -19.25 11.75 8.95
N LEU A 69 -19.59 10.81 9.85
CA LEU A 69 -18.67 10.25 10.83
C LEU A 69 -17.87 9.04 10.31
N ALA A 70 -18.31 8.39 9.24
CA ALA A 70 -17.57 7.30 8.60
C ALA A 70 -16.68 7.85 7.48
N ALA A 71 -15.44 8.20 7.80
CA ALA A 71 -14.46 8.62 6.81
C ALA A 71 -14.11 7.46 5.87
N THR A 72 -14.16 7.69 4.56
CA THR A 72 -13.63 6.75 3.57
C THR A 72 -12.11 6.71 3.62
N PHE A 73 -11.47 5.68 3.04
CA PHE A 73 -10.00 5.67 2.91
C PHE A 73 -9.49 6.90 2.14
N SER A 74 -10.24 7.38 1.15
CA SER A 74 -9.91 8.64 0.48
C SER A 74 -9.90 9.85 1.43
N ASP A 75 -10.80 9.89 2.41
CA ASP A 75 -10.84 10.96 3.41
C ASP A 75 -9.68 10.81 4.42
N VAL A 76 -9.37 9.59 4.82
CA VAL A 76 -8.22 9.25 5.69
C VAL A 76 -6.91 9.71 5.03
N GLU A 77 -6.67 9.33 3.79
CA GLU A 77 -5.48 9.74 3.05
C GLU A 77 -5.38 11.26 2.92
N ARG A 78 -6.50 11.92 2.58
CA ARG A 78 -6.55 13.38 2.50
C ARG A 78 -6.22 14.02 3.84
N GLN A 79 -6.85 13.59 4.93
CA GLN A 79 -6.59 14.12 6.27
C GLN A 79 -5.14 13.92 6.70
N PHE A 80 -4.54 12.75 6.39
CA PHE A 80 -3.13 12.49 6.66
C PHE A 80 -2.23 13.48 5.90
N TYR A 81 -2.48 13.67 4.60
CA TYR A 81 -1.70 14.59 3.77
C TYR A 81 -1.87 16.04 4.21
N GLU A 82 -3.07 16.47 4.57
CA GLU A 82 -3.35 17.81 5.11
C GLU A 82 -2.57 18.04 6.41
N SER A 83 -2.64 17.10 7.35
CA SER A 83 -1.95 17.25 8.63
C SER A 83 -0.44 17.26 8.52
N ARG A 84 0.11 16.52 7.55
CA ARG A 84 1.56 16.27 7.48
C ARG A 84 2.30 17.15 6.44
N TYR A 85 1.65 17.51 5.33
CA TYR A 85 2.33 18.17 4.21
C TYR A 85 1.85 19.59 3.92
N THR A 86 0.96 20.17 4.72
CA THR A 86 0.50 21.55 4.54
C THR A 86 1.67 22.53 4.61
N ALA A 87 2.56 22.41 5.59
CA ALA A 87 3.71 23.29 5.71
C ALA A 87 4.65 23.23 4.48
N PHE A 88 4.84 22.04 3.90
CA PHE A 88 5.58 21.88 2.65
C PHE A 88 4.90 22.58 1.47
N ILE A 89 3.58 22.43 1.32
CA ILE A 89 2.81 23.08 0.25
C ILE A 89 2.86 24.60 0.39
N GLU A 90 2.62 25.12 1.58
CA GLU A 90 2.69 26.57 1.86
C GLU A 90 4.08 27.14 1.59
N GLY A 91 5.11 26.46 2.07
CA GLY A 91 6.49 26.88 1.84
C GLY A 91 6.88 26.86 0.35
N GLN A 92 6.48 25.80 -0.38
CA GLN A 92 6.71 25.72 -1.83
C GLN A 92 5.96 26.83 -2.58
N ASN A 93 4.68 27.04 -2.28
CA ASN A 93 3.85 28.06 -2.92
C ASN A 93 4.37 29.47 -2.61
N GLY A 94 4.81 29.73 -1.37
CA GLY A 94 5.45 30.97 -0.99
C GLY A 94 6.76 31.25 -1.76
N ARG A 95 7.57 30.22 -1.98
CA ARG A 95 8.79 30.34 -2.83
C ARG A 95 8.44 30.63 -4.28
N ASN A 96 7.42 29.96 -4.85
CA ASN A 96 6.95 30.19 -6.19
C ASN A 96 6.43 31.64 -6.37
N ALA A 97 5.68 32.16 -5.42
CA ALA A 97 5.17 33.54 -5.44
C ALA A 97 6.32 34.57 -5.47
N LYS A 98 7.37 34.36 -4.67
CA LYS A 98 8.55 35.25 -4.63
C LYS A 98 9.26 35.36 -5.98
N ILE A 99 9.27 34.28 -6.76
CA ILE A 99 9.89 34.25 -8.10
C ILE A 99 8.87 34.43 -9.23
N ARG A 100 7.61 34.82 -8.90
CA ARG A 100 6.50 35.07 -9.82
C ARG A 100 6.12 33.87 -10.70
N HIS A 101 6.21 32.64 -10.14
CA HIS A 101 5.85 31.38 -10.77
C HIS A 101 4.67 30.70 -10.05
N THR A 102 3.58 31.45 -9.82
CA THR A 102 2.39 30.92 -9.12
C THR A 102 1.67 29.83 -9.90
N GLU A 103 1.89 29.70 -11.19
CA GLU A 103 1.41 28.60 -12.03
C GLU A 103 1.97 27.22 -11.60
N ARG A 104 3.04 27.21 -10.78
CA ARG A 104 3.64 26.00 -10.20
C ARG A 104 3.11 25.67 -8.81
N ASN A 105 2.20 26.45 -8.31
CA ASN A 105 1.57 26.20 -7.01
C ASN A 105 0.83 24.87 -7.02
N ARG A 106 0.88 24.19 -5.88
CA ARG A 106 0.23 22.91 -5.69
C ARG A 106 -0.70 22.96 -4.49
N SER A 107 -1.64 22.02 -4.48
CA SER A 107 -2.53 21.71 -3.37
C SER A 107 -2.23 20.31 -2.82
N ILE A 108 -2.84 19.93 -1.73
CA ILE A 108 -2.82 18.55 -1.20
C ILE A 108 -3.42 17.58 -2.24
N LEU A 109 -4.47 17.96 -2.96
CA LEU A 109 -5.07 17.13 -3.99
C LEU A 109 -4.11 16.86 -5.15
N ASP A 110 -3.23 17.81 -5.48
CA ASP A 110 -2.18 17.60 -6.49
C ASP A 110 -1.14 16.57 -6.03
N LEU A 111 -0.82 16.54 -4.72
CA LEU A 111 0.06 15.49 -4.17
C LEU A 111 -0.59 14.11 -4.25
N LEU A 112 -1.85 13.99 -3.86
CA LEU A 112 -2.62 12.74 -3.90
C LEU A 112 -2.85 12.23 -5.32
N SER A 113 -2.96 13.11 -6.30
CA SER A 113 -3.18 12.77 -7.72
C SER A 113 -1.90 12.44 -8.48
N SER A 114 -0.75 12.88 -7.99
CA SER A 114 0.52 12.70 -8.67
C SER A 114 1.12 11.31 -8.41
N ARG A 115 1.44 10.55 -9.45
CA ARG A 115 2.13 9.24 -9.35
C ARG A 115 3.46 9.28 -8.58
N LYS A 116 4.05 10.45 -8.39
CA LYS A 116 5.31 10.60 -7.65
C LYS A 116 5.11 10.75 -6.15
N THR A 117 3.95 11.24 -5.75
CA THR A 117 3.68 11.68 -4.37
C THR A 117 2.42 11.07 -3.76
N CYS A 118 1.56 10.41 -4.55
CA CYS A 118 0.41 9.68 -4.03
C CYS A 118 0.86 8.47 -3.20
N PRO A 119 -0.01 7.93 -2.33
CA PRO A 119 0.26 6.68 -1.63
C PRO A 119 0.59 5.56 -2.60
N GLU A 120 1.48 4.69 -2.18
CA GLU A 120 1.75 3.40 -2.84
C GLU A 120 0.86 2.35 -2.20
N GLU A 121 0.37 1.42 -3.01
CA GLU A 121 -0.41 0.29 -2.54
C GLU A 121 0.42 -0.99 -2.64
N SER A 122 0.34 -1.82 -1.61
CA SER A 122 0.84 -3.19 -1.60
C SER A 122 -0.32 -4.16 -1.47
N ILE A 123 -0.33 -5.20 -2.30
CA ILE A 123 -1.31 -6.29 -2.21
C ILE A 123 -0.59 -7.52 -1.68
N TYR A 124 -1.13 -8.13 -0.63
CA TYR A 124 -0.58 -9.33 0.00
C TYR A 124 -1.54 -10.51 -0.18
N GLN A 125 -1.01 -11.62 -0.72
CA GLN A 125 -1.73 -12.87 -0.89
C GLN A 125 -0.81 -14.05 -0.59
N LEU A 126 -1.33 -15.06 0.11
CA LEU A 126 -0.61 -16.29 0.44
C LEU A 126 -1.31 -17.49 -0.20
N GLY A 127 -0.79 -17.89 -1.34
CA GLY A 127 -1.33 -18.96 -2.19
C GLY A 127 -1.90 -18.48 -3.52
N THR A 128 -2.69 -19.34 -4.13
CA THR A 128 -3.37 -19.14 -5.43
C THR A 128 -4.87 -19.36 -5.28
N LEU A 129 -5.63 -19.30 -6.37
CA LEU A 129 -7.05 -19.62 -6.37
C LEU A 129 -7.32 -21.07 -5.90
N ASP A 130 -6.47 -22.01 -6.32
CA ASP A 130 -6.66 -23.45 -6.03
C ASP A 130 -6.24 -23.83 -4.60
N GLU A 131 -5.25 -23.14 -4.05
CA GLU A 131 -4.73 -23.42 -2.70
C GLU A 131 -4.16 -22.14 -2.08
N HIS A 132 -4.75 -21.70 -0.98
CA HIS A 132 -4.34 -20.49 -0.27
C HIS A 132 -4.45 -20.66 1.25
N ALA A 133 -3.76 -19.76 1.98
CA ALA A 133 -3.89 -19.66 3.42
C ALA A 133 -5.33 -19.23 3.79
N SER A 134 -5.78 -19.65 4.98
CA SER A 134 -7.07 -19.15 5.49
C SER A 134 -7.03 -17.62 5.68
N ALA A 135 -8.19 -16.99 5.66
CA ALA A 135 -8.32 -15.56 5.92
C ALA A 135 -7.73 -15.17 7.29
N GLU A 136 -7.95 -15.99 8.31
CA GLU A 136 -7.40 -15.79 9.66
C GLU A 136 -5.86 -15.86 9.66
N ALA A 137 -5.26 -16.85 8.99
CA ALA A 137 -3.82 -16.96 8.89
C ALA A 137 -3.21 -15.75 8.14
N LEU A 138 -3.82 -15.35 7.03
CA LEU A 138 -3.42 -14.18 6.26
C LEU A 138 -3.48 -12.90 7.12
N LEU A 139 -4.61 -12.69 7.83
CA LEU A 139 -4.79 -11.54 8.71
C LEU A 139 -3.72 -11.48 9.79
N ASN A 140 -3.48 -12.58 10.51
CA ASN A 140 -2.50 -12.64 11.58
C ASN A 140 -1.07 -12.37 11.06
N ILE A 141 -0.69 -12.98 9.94
CA ILE A 141 0.63 -12.82 9.33
C ILE A 141 0.85 -11.38 8.85
N VAL A 142 -0.12 -10.82 8.12
CA VAL A 142 0.04 -9.46 7.57
C VAL A 142 -0.07 -8.40 8.67
N THR A 143 -0.90 -8.59 9.68
CA THR A 143 -0.95 -7.68 10.84
C THR A 143 0.39 -7.66 11.58
N GLU A 144 0.98 -8.83 11.88
CA GLU A 144 2.32 -8.90 12.48
C GLU A 144 3.38 -8.24 11.58
N PHE A 145 3.28 -8.45 10.26
CA PHE A 145 4.17 -7.80 9.31
C PHE A 145 4.03 -6.28 9.36
N ILE A 146 2.82 -5.73 9.29
CA ILE A 146 2.55 -4.29 9.32
C ILE A 146 3.05 -3.67 10.63
N GLU A 147 2.85 -4.33 11.78
CA GLU A 147 3.39 -3.85 13.06
C GLU A 147 4.92 -3.77 13.05
N LYS A 148 5.60 -4.83 12.61
CA LYS A 148 7.06 -4.82 12.47
C LYS A 148 7.56 -3.82 11.44
N PHE A 149 6.85 -3.68 10.34
CA PHE A 149 7.11 -2.70 9.29
C PHE A 149 7.04 -1.27 9.86
N LYS A 150 5.99 -0.94 10.61
CA LYS A 150 5.83 0.37 11.27
C LYS A 150 6.93 0.65 12.29
N VAL A 151 7.29 -0.34 13.11
CA VAL A 151 8.39 -0.19 14.07
C VAL A 151 9.73 0.06 13.37
N LYS A 152 9.99 -0.65 12.27
CA LYS A 152 11.29 -0.61 11.58
C LYS A 152 11.44 0.58 10.64
N TYR A 153 10.36 0.99 9.97
CA TYR A 153 10.41 1.97 8.87
C TYR A 153 9.51 3.19 9.12
N GLY A 154 8.77 3.22 10.22
CA GLY A 154 7.73 4.24 10.49
C GLY A 154 8.24 5.66 10.65
N GLU A 155 9.56 5.87 10.72
CA GLU A 155 10.15 7.20 10.67
C GLU A 155 9.94 7.86 9.29
N HIS A 156 9.96 7.05 8.21
CA HIS A 156 9.90 7.52 6.83
C HIS A 156 8.88 6.81 5.94
N VAL A 157 8.18 5.81 6.48
CA VAL A 157 7.12 5.08 5.74
C VAL A 157 5.88 4.95 6.62
N HIS A 158 4.82 5.59 6.22
CA HIS A 158 3.58 5.69 7.00
C HIS A 158 2.47 4.87 6.36
N VAL A 159 2.01 3.83 7.05
CA VAL A 159 0.82 3.05 6.66
C VAL A 159 -0.41 3.89 6.95
N LEU A 160 -1.23 4.13 5.94
CA LEU A 160 -2.42 4.98 6.00
C LEU A 160 -3.67 4.17 6.30
N ASP A 161 -3.89 3.12 5.53
CA ASP A 161 -5.04 2.24 5.62
C ASP A 161 -4.73 0.85 5.04
N TRP A 162 -5.56 -0.12 5.38
CA TRP A 162 -5.56 -1.43 4.74
C TRP A 162 -6.91 -2.13 4.89
N ALA A 163 -7.21 -3.03 3.94
CA ALA A 163 -8.40 -3.85 3.94
C ALA A 163 -8.06 -5.32 3.66
N LEU A 164 -8.66 -6.24 4.43
CA LEU A 164 -8.74 -7.66 4.08
C LEU A 164 -10.03 -7.89 3.29
N HIS A 165 -9.88 -8.30 2.05
CA HIS A 165 -10.99 -8.68 1.19
C HIS A 165 -11.26 -10.18 1.28
N LEU A 166 -12.50 -10.53 1.62
CA LEU A 166 -13.05 -11.88 1.65
C LEU A 166 -14.10 -12.08 0.58
N ASP A 167 -14.49 -11.03 -0.10
CA ASP A 167 -15.57 -10.92 -1.07
C ASP A 167 -15.16 -11.23 -2.52
N GLU A 168 -13.89 -11.50 -2.73
CA GLU A 168 -13.33 -11.94 -4.00
C GLU A 168 -12.93 -13.43 -3.95
N SER A 169 -12.39 -13.97 -5.05
CA SER A 169 -12.10 -15.42 -5.17
C SER A 169 -11.03 -15.92 -4.20
N THR A 170 -10.07 -15.09 -3.80
CA THR A 170 -9.00 -15.45 -2.88
C THR A 170 -8.83 -14.37 -1.81
N PRO A 171 -8.70 -14.71 -0.51
CA PRO A 171 -8.40 -13.73 0.51
C PRO A 171 -7.10 -12.98 0.21
N HIS A 172 -7.15 -11.66 0.27
CA HIS A 172 -5.98 -10.80 0.05
C HIS A 172 -6.12 -9.49 0.82
N ILE A 173 -4.99 -8.83 1.08
CA ILE A 173 -4.96 -7.56 1.79
C ILE A 173 -4.41 -6.49 0.85
N HIS A 174 -5.13 -5.38 0.75
CA HIS A 174 -4.65 -4.12 0.18
C HIS A 174 -4.17 -3.23 1.32
N GLU A 175 -2.94 -2.75 1.25
CA GLU A 175 -2.35 -1.83 2.22
C GLU A 175 -1.79 -0.62 1.49
N ARG A 176 -2.03 0.58 2.00
CA ARG A 176 -1.57 1.82 1.40
C ARG A 176 -0.66 2.58 2.35
N HIS A 177 0.46 3.06 1.80
CA HIS A 177 1.47 3.79 2.56
C HIS A 177 2.09 4.93 1.74
N VAL A 178 2.74 5.84 2.43
CA VAL A 178 3.48 6.94 1.84
C VAL A 178 4.90 6.99 2.39
N PHE A 179 5.86 7.32 1.51
CA PHE A 179 7.24 7.58 1.87
C PHE A 179 7.45 9.07 2.00
N ASP A 180 8.04 9.52 3.09
CA ASP A 180 8.38 10.94 3.25
C ASP A 180 9.75 11.17 3.90
N CYS A 181 10.27 12.35 3.67
CA CYS A 181 11.52 12.81 4.25
C CYS A 181 11.55 14.33 4.25
N GLU A 182 12.37 14.90 5.11
CA GLU A 182 12.64 16.34 5.07
C GLU A 182 13.34 16.74 3.77
N ASN A 183 12.91 17.84 3.21
CA ASN A 183 13.57 18.47 2.07
C ASN A 183 14.68 19.41 2.56
N LYS A 184 15.42 20.04 1.63
CA LYS A 184 16.49 20.99 1.96
C LYS A 184 16.06 22.25 2.73
N TYR A 185 14.78 22.44 2.94
CA TYR A 185 14.19 23.57 3.69
C TYR A 185 13.66 23.15 5.07
N GLY A 186 13.89 21.90 5.49
CA GLY A 186 13.36 21.36 6.74
C GLY A 186 11.86 21.04 6.69
N GLU A 187 11.26 20.94 5.50
CA GLU A 187 9.85 20.64 5.33
C GLU A 187 9.67 19.16 4.98
N VAL A 188 8.82 18.43 5.71
CA VAL A 188 8.48 17.04 5.39
C VAL A 188 7.66 16.98 4.12
N ALA A 189 8.06 16.16 3.17
CA ALA A 189 7.41 16.03 1.87
C ALA A 189 7.42 14.57 1.37
N PRO A 190 6.45 14.14 0.57
CA PRO A 190 6.47 12.82 -0.05
C PRO A 190 7.70 12.66 -0.98
N GLN A 191 8.65 11.82 -0.59
CA GLN A 191 9.94 11.63 -1.29
C GLN A 191 10.48 10.21 -1.10
N GLN A 192 10.01 9.26 -1.89
CA GLN A 192 10.36 7.84 -1.75
C GLN A 192 11.87 7.58 -1.72
N GLU A 193 12.61 8.09 -2.71
CA GLU A 193 14.05 7.76 -2.83
C GLU A 193 14.86 8.28 -1.65
N LYS A 194 14.56 9.50 -1.18
CA LYS A 194 15.23 10.07 0.00
C LYS A 194 14.82 9.39 1.31
N ALA A 195 13.56 9.03 1.45
CA ALA A 195 13.08 8.27 2.59
C ALA A 195 13.83 6.93 2.71
N LEU A 196 13.98 6.23 1.59
CA LEU A 196 14.69 4.96 1.55
C LEU A 196 16.21 5.12 1.78
N GLU A 197 16.80 6.21 1.31
CA GLU A 197 18.19 6.58 1.62
C GLU A 197 18.39 6.83 3.12
N ALA A 198 17.48 7.60 3.74
CA ALA A 198 17.52 7.89 5.18
C ALA A 198 17.35 6.61 6.03
N LEU A 199 16.56 5.65 5.55
CA LEU A 199 16.43 4.32 6.16
C LEU A 199 17.63 3.39 5.92
N GLY A 200 18.67 3.84 5.22
CA GLY A 200 19.90 3.08 4.98
C GLY A 200 19.80 2.04 3.85
N PHE A 201 18.81 2.14 2.98
CA PHE A 201 18.76 1.27 1.81
C PHE A 201 19.72 1.75 0.74
N GLU A 202 20.51 0.82 0.19
CA GLU A 202 21.46 1.07 -0.89
C GLU A 202 20.84 0.71 -2.24
N LEU A 203 21.46 1.20 -3.31
CA LEU A 203 21.14 0.76 -4.68
C LEU A 203 21.53 -0.71 -4.85
N PRO A 204 20.82 -1.50 -5.67
CA PRO A 204 21.24 -2.87 -6.01
C PRO A 204 22.67 -2.95 -6.57
N ASP A 205 23.06 -1.94 -7.32
CA ASP A 205 24.40 -1.77 -7.88
C ASP A 205 24.89 -0.34 -7.57
N PRO A 206 25.71 -0.17 -6.49
CA PRO A 206 26.18 1.16 -6.07
C PRO A 206 27.05 1.88 -7.11
N ASP A 207 27.68 1.14 -8.00
CA ASP A 207 28.57 1.69 -9.04
C ASP A 207 27.79 2.26 -10.25
N LYS A 208 26.48 2.01 -10.30
CA LYS A 208 25.60 2.50 -11.38
C LYS A 208 24.69 3.64 -10.91
N PRO A 209 24.35 4.57 -11.81
CA PRO A 209 23.45 5.67 -11.50
C PRO A 209 22.04 5.17 -11.18
N LEU A 210 21.32 5.98 -10.42
CA LEU A 210 19.89 5.78 -10.13
C LEU A 210 19.10 5.64 -11.44
N SER A 211 18.30 4.60 -11.54
CA SER A 211 17.46 4.30 -12.70
C SER A 211 16.24 3.46 -12.33
N ARG A 212 15.33 3.23 -13.28
CA ARG A 212 14.18 2.33 -13.08
C ARG A 212 14.60 0.91 -12.64
N ARG A 213 15.79 0.44 -13.05
CA ARG A 213 16.31 -0.90 -12.74
C ARG A 213 17.38 -0.90 -11.64
N ASN A 214 17.74 0.25 -11.12
CA ASN A 214 18.72 0.43 -10.06
C ASN A 214 18.29 1.56 -9.14
N ASN A 215 17.43 1.24 -8.16
CA ASN A 215 16.88 2.19 -7.19
C ASN A 215 16.68 1.50 -5.84
N ARG A 216 16.60 2.29 -4.78
CA ARG A 216 16.48 1.80 -3.39
C ARG A 216 15.16 1.08 -3.12
N LYS A 217 14.13 1.32 -3.93
CA LYS A 217 12.85 0.60 -3.80
C LYS A 217 13.01 -0.90 -4.05
N ILE A 218 13.90 -1.32 -4.92
CA ILE A 218 14.16 -2.74 -5.22
C ILE A 218 14.72 -3.45 -3.97
N THR A 219 15.71 -2.85 -3.30
CA THR A 219 16.30 -3.42 -2.08
C THR A 219 15.33 -3.36 -0.90
N PHE A 220 14.55 -2.30 -0.78
CA PHE A 220 13.47 -2.20 0.20
C PHE A 220 12.40 -3.28 -0.01
N ASP A 221 11.93 -3.49 -1.24
CA ASP A 221 10.91 -4.51 -1.53
C ASP A 221 11.42 -5.92 -1.25
N ALA A 222 12.69 -6.20 -1.55
CA ALA A 222 13.31 -7.46 -1.21
C ALA A 222 13.37 -7.69 0.32
N ALA A 223 13.70 -6.63 1.09
CA ALA A 223 13.71 -6.69 2.55
C ALA A 223 12.30 -6.91 3.14
N CYS A 224 11.29 -6.23 2.59
CA CYS A 224 9.88 -6.42 2.99
C CYS A 224 9.40 -7.85 2.67
N ARG A 225 9.70 -8.35 1.46
CA ARG A 225 9.35 -9.74 1.10
C ARG A 225 10.01 -10.75 2.03
N LYS A 226 11.29 -10.57 2.35
CA LYS A 226 12.01 -11.44 3.29
C LYS A 226 11.36 -11.43 4.68
N MET A 227 11.03 -10.25 5.20
CA MET A 227 10.36 -10.10 6.49
C MET A 227 9.01 -10.83 6.50
N LEU A 228 8.18 -10.63 5.48
CA LEU A 228 6.88 -11.29 5.36
C LEU A 228 7.02 -12.81 5.25
N PHE A 229 7.99 -13.29 4.47
CA PHE A 229 8.30 -14.72 4.32
C PHE A 229 8.70 -15.36 5.66
N GLU A 230 9.58 -14.72 6.42
CA GLU A 230 10.02 -15.22 7.73
C GLU A 230 8.87 -15.25 8.75
N ILE A 231 7.96 -14.28 8.70
CA ILE A 231 6.76 -14.26 9.53
C ILE A 231 5.84 -15.41 9.16
N ALA A 232 5.53 -15.57 7.89
CA ALA A 232 4.63 -16.63 7.42
C ALA A 232 5.16 -18.04 7.73
N LYS A 233 6.47 -18.27 7.63
CA LYS A 233 7.11 -19.53 8.07
C LYS A 233 6.95 -19.76 9.56
N ARG A 234 7.08 -18.75 10.41
CA ARG A 234 6.85 -18.88 11.86
C ARG A 234 5.39 -19.21 12.20
N HIS A 235 4.44 -18.76 11.38
CA HIS A 235 3.03 -19.14 11.47
C HIS A 235 2.73 -20.54 10.89
N GLY A 236 3.78 -21.30 10.52
CA GLY A 236 3.66 -22.69 10.09
C GLY A 236 3.27 -22.87 8.63
N LEU A 237 3.41 -21.85 7.79
CA LEU A 237 3.16 -22.01 6.36
C LEU A 237 4.40 -22.49 5.62
N ASP A 238 4.22 -23.52 4.78
CA ASP A 238 5.22 -23.94 3.81
C ASP A 238 5.12 -23.07 2.56
N LEU A 239 6.16 -22.27 2.31
CA LEU A 239 6.20 -21.30 1.22
C LEU A 239 7.28 -21.62 0.21
N GLU A 240 7.05 -21.29 -1.06
CA GLU A 240 8.08 -21.29 -2.10
C GLU A 240 9.18 -20.28 -1.75
N GLU A 241 10.43 -20.76 -1.67
CA GLU A 241 11.58 -19.93 -1.27
C GLU A 241 11.97 -18.94 -2.36
N GLU A 242 11.92 -19.36 -3.63
CA GLU A 242 12.30 -18.52 -4.75
C GLU A 242 11.20 -17.50 -5.08
N ALA A 243 11.61 -16.24 -5.22
CA ALA A 243 10.73 -15.21 -5.73
C ALA A 243 10.61 -15.33 -7.25
N GLU A 244 9.44 -15.61 -7.77
CA GLU A 244 9.19 -15.45 -9.21
C GLU A 244 9.12 -13.96 -9.56
N TYR A 245 10.15 -13.44 -10.18
CA TYR A 245 10.15 -12.14 -10.83
C TYR A 245 9.66 -12.32 -12.27
N GLY A 246 8.35 -12.41 -12.46
CA GLY A 246 7.77 -12.63 -13.78
C GLY A 246 7.39 -11.34 -14.50
N ASN A 247 7.85 -11.16 -15.75
CA ASN A 247 7.26 -10.24 -16.73
C ASN A 247 5.87 -10.75 -17.22
N ARG A 248 5.17 -11.56 -16.45
CA ARG A 248 3.82 -11.95 -16.81
C ARG A 248 2.96 -10.69 -16.75
N LYS A 249 2.37 -10.32 -17.89
CA LYS A 249 1.22 -9.40 -17.91
C LYS A 249 0.31 -9.90 -16.80
N TYR A 250 0.06 -9.08 -15.80
CA TYR A 250 -0.97 -9.31 -14.82
C TYR A 250 -2.25 -9.62 -15.60
N LEU A 251 -2.69 -10.84 -15.58
CA LEU A 251 -4.11 -11.09 -15.56
C LEU A 251 -4.54 -10.46 -14.26
N SER A 252 -5.04 -9.25 -14.34
CA SER A 252 -5.55 -8.55 -13.18
C SER A 252 -6.56 -9.49 -12.56
N LEU A 253 -6.45 -9.73 -11.25
CA LEU A 253 -7.48 -10.39 -10.47
C LEU A 253 -8.85 -9.68 -10.63
N ILE A 254 -8.87 -8.56 -11.31
CA ILE A 254 -10.00 -7.71 -11.70
C ILE A 254 -10.67 -8.20 -13.00
N HIS A 255 -10.11 -9.21 -13.70
CA HIS A 255 -10.63 -9.69 -14.99
C HIS A 255 -10.79 -11.21 -15.07
N ILE A 256 -11.08 -11.87 -13.95
CA ILE A 256 -11.60 -13.24 -13.98
C ILE A 256 -12.91 -13.30 -13.26
#